data_76336595af135b7fa550fe1f2cf70d02
#
_entry.id   76336595af135b7fa550fe1f2cf70d02
#
_cell.length_a   1.000
_cell.length_b   1.000
_cell.length_c   1.000
_cell.angle_alpha   90.00
_cell.angle_beta   90.00
_cell.angle_gamma   90.00
#
_symmetry.space_group_name_H-M   'P 1'
#
loop_
_entity.id
_entity.type
_entity.pdbx_description
1 polymer ?
#
loop_
_entity_poly.entity_id
_entity_poly.type
_entity_poly.pdbx_seq_one_letter_code
_entity_poly.pdbx_strand_id
1 'polypeptide(L)'
;MIKKEMIAMLLAGGQGSRLGVLTSDVAKPAVAFGGKYRIIDFPLSNCINSGIDTVGVLTQYQPLRLNTHIGIGIPWDLDRNNGGVTVLPPYERSNNSGWYTGTANAIYQNLRYMESYNPEYVLILSGDHIYKMDYEVMLDFHKANHADVTIATMPVSMEEASRFGIVIADENKKIQDFEEKPEKPRSNLASMGIYIFSWKVLRDALIELKDQQSCDFGKHIIPYCFKNNKRLFAYEFNGYWKDVGTLGSYWEANMELIDLIPEFNLYEEFWKIYTKCDTIEPQYIAPGAKVERCIIGEAAEIHGAVINSVIGPNVYIGPGAVVRDSIIMKDTSIGRDVTIDKSIIAENCRIEDGVTLGIGEAAPNKLNESVYSFGLVTIGDDSVIPENVKVGKNTAISGVTVKEDYPDGVLAGGEVIIKAGDRK
;
A
#
# COMPACT_ATOMS: atom_id res chain seq x y z
N MET A 1 -27.36 9.22 19.88
CA MET A 1 -26.45 8.59 18.89
C MET A 1 -26.89 9.02 17.50
N ILE A 2 -26.01 9.55 16.69
CA ILE A 2 -26.33 9.85 15.28
C ILE A 2 -26.15 8.52 14.55
N LYS A 3 -27.24 7.96 14.03
CA LYS A 3 -27.22 6.73 13.23
C LYS A 3 -26.51 7.03 11.90
N LYS A 4 -25.52 6.24 11.55
CA LYS A 4 -24.85 6.28 10.23
C LYS A 4 -25.40 5.15 9.35
N GLU A 5 -25.59 5.40 8.07
CA GLU A 5 -25.98 4.34 7.16
C GLU A 5 -24.86 3.33 7.01
N MET A 6 -23.66 3.80 6.65
CA MET A 6 -22.46 2.97 6.51
C MET A 6 -21.27 3.63 7.21
N ILE A 7 -20.42 2.82 7.82
CA ILE A 7 -19.10 3.21 8.31
C ILE A 7 -18.03 2.34 7.68
N ALA A 8 -16.81 2.84 7.56
CA ALA A 8 -15.68 2.07 7.05
C ALA A 8 -14.73 1.64 8.16
N MET A 9 -14.23 0.42 8.05
CA MET A 9 -13.16 -0.14 8.90
C MET A 9 -11.99 -0.52 8.01
N LEU A 10 -10.91 0.23 8.11
CA LEU A 10 -9.74 0.15 7.23
C LEU A 10 -8.62 -0.62 7.93
N LEU A 11 -8.29 -1.79 7.42
CA LEU A 11 -7.24 -2.67 7.92
C LEU A 11 -5.87 -2.17 7.44
N ALA A 12 -5.12 -1.51 8.31
CA ALA A 12 -3.83 -0.90 8.00
C ALA A 12 -2.67 -1.46 8.87
N GLY A 13 -2.80 -2.69 9.36
CA GLY A 13 -1.88 -3.32 10.31
C GLY A 13 -0.89 -4.32 9.72
N GLY A 14 -0.80 -4.49 8.40
CA GLY A 14 0.09 -5.47 7.76
C GLY A 14 1.57 -5.10 7.85
N GLN A 15 2.45 -6.09 8.12
CA GLN A 15 3.91 -5.88 8.18
C GLN A 15 4.55 -5.50 6.83
N GLY A 16 3.95 -5.94 5.71
CA GLY A 16 4.50 -5.66 4.38
C GLY A 16 5.84 -6.34 4.06
N SER A 17 6.18 -7.46 4.71
CA SER A 17 7.50 -8.14 4.62
C SER A 17 7.99 -8.41 3.20
N ARG A 18 7.08 -8.51 2.22
CA ARG A 18 7.41 -8.70 0.79
C ARG A 18 7.90 -7.43 0.08
N LEU A 19 7.86 -6.26 0.73
CA LEU A 19 8.48 -5.01 0.28
C LEU A 19 9.90 -4.83 0.86
N GLY A 20 10.39 -5.80 1.61
CA GLY A 20 11.76 -5.83 2.11
C GLY A 20 12.14 -4.58 2.90
N VAL A 21 13.28 -3.96 2.53
CA VAL A 21 13.82 -2.79 3.23
C VAL A 21 12.91 -1.55 3.18
N LEU A 22 11.94 -1.49 2.28
CA LEU A 22 10.97 -0.37 2.24
C LEU A 22 9.98 -0.38 3.40
N THR A 23 9.84 -1.51 4.09
CA THR A 23 8.90 -1.68 5.21
C THR A 23 9.59 -2.10 6.50
N SER A 24 10.90 -1.92 6.60
CA SER A 24 11.65 -2.20 7.84
C SER A 24 11.19 -1.33 9.00
N ASP A 25 10.93 -0.05 8.75
CA ASP A 25 10.56 0.95 9.76
C ASP A 25 9.22 1.66 9.45
N VAL A 26 8.53 1.21 8.40
CA VAL A 26 7.30 1.84 7.92
C VAL A 26 6.23 0.79 7.67
N ALA A 27 5.02 1.00 8.15
CA ALA A 27 3.89 0.15 7.77
C ALA A 27 3.61 0.26 6.26
N LYS A 28 3.27 -0.87 5.59
CA LYS A 28 2.98 -0.88 4.14
C LYS A 28 2.02 0.23 3.70
N PRO A 29 0.90 0.52 4.40
CA PRO A 29 0.00 1.61 4.02
C PRO A 29 0.63 3.02 4.04
N ALA A 30 1.75 3.20 4.74
CA ALA A 30 2.45 4.48 4.82
C ALA A 30 3.59 4.61 3.80
N VAL A 31 3.86 3.60 2.98
CA VAL A 31 4.86 3.68 1.90
C VAL A 31 4.41 4.70 0.86
N ALA A 32 5.34 5.53 0.37
CA ALA A 32 5.08 6.55 -0.64
C ALA A 32 4.68 5.93 -1.99
N PHE A 33 3.84 6.60 -2.78
CA PHE A 33 3.39 6.15 -4.09
C PHE A 33 3.09 7.34 -5.00
N GLY A 34 3.42 7.23 -6.29
CA GLY A 34 3.04 8.21 -7.30
C GLY A 34 3.62 9.61 -7.06
N GLY A 35 4.78 9.71 -6.45
CA GLY A 35 5.53 10.95 -6.25
C GLY A 35 5.12 11.74 -5.00
N LYS A 36 3.88 11.70 -4.53
CA LYS A 36 3.46 12.49 -3.35
C LYS A 36 2.48 11.80 -2.42
N TYR A 37 1.83 10.73 -2.85
CA TYR A 37 0.83 10.01 -2.08
C TYR A 37 1.47 8.95 -1.18
N ARG A 38 0.66 8.42 -0.26
CA ARG A 38 0.92 7.15 0.42
C ARG A 38 -0.18 6.15 0.07
N ILE A 39 0.10 4.87 0.17
CA ILE A 39 -0.87 3.83 -0.20
C ILE A 39 -2.21 4.00 0.53
N ILE A 40 -2.20 4.42 1.79
CA ILE A 40 -3.41 4.66 2.60
C ILE A 40 -4.30 5.78 2.05
N ASP A 41 -3.76 6.70 1.27
CA ASP A 41 -4.50 7.86 0.74
C ASP A 41 -5.62 7.43 -0.21
N PHE A 42 -5.42 6.32 -0.93
CA PHE A 42 -6.38 5.80 -1.90
C PHE A 42 -7.68 5.32 -1.24
N PRO A 43 -7.67 4.38 -0.28
CA PRO A 43 -8.90 3.98 0.38
C PRO A 43 -9.54 5.09 1.21
N LEU A 44 -8.77 5.99 1.85
CA LEU A 44 -9.33 7.15 2.55
C LEU A 44 -10.02 8.12 1.58
N SER A 45 -9.42 8.40 0.42
CA SER A 45 -10.02 9.25 -0.61
C SER A 45 -11.26 8.61 -1.22
N ASN A 46 -11.24 7.30 -1.46
CA ASN A 46 -12.41 6.57 -1.92
C ASN A 46 -13.56 6.65 -0.90
N CYS A 47 -13.27 6.56 0.42
CA CYS A 47 -14.30 6.74 1.45
C CYS A 47 -14.99 8.09 1.33
N ILE A 48 -14.23 9.19 1.31
CA ILE A 48 -14.85 10.53 1.28
C ILE A 48 -15.54 10.82 -0.06
N ASN A 49 -14.98 10.38 -1.18
CA ASN A 49 -15.60 10.50 -2.49
C ASN A 49 -16.91 9.70 -2.60
N SER A 50 -17.05 8.60 -1.85
CA SER A 50 -18.28 7.79 -1.73
C SER A 50 -19.21 8.26 -0.60
N GLY A 51 -19.02 9.45 -0.04
CA GLY A 51 -19.87 9.99 1.03
C GLY A 51 -19.72 9.33 2.41
N ILE A 52 -18.71 8.48 2.61
CA ILE A 52 -18.44 7.83 3.90
C ILE A 52 -17.59 8.76 4.77
N ASP A 53 -18.19 9.33 5.77
CA ASP A 53 -17.58 10.31 6.67
C ASP A 53 -17.12 9.76 8.03
N THR A 54 -17.16 8.46 8.21
CA THR A 54 -16.81 7.78 9.47
C THR A 54 -15.92 6.59 9.17
N VAL A 55 -14.64 6.69 9.51
CA VAL A 55 -13.63 5.70 9.16
C VAL A 55 -12.80 5.31 10.39
N GLY A 56 -12.82 4.05 10.77
CA GLY A 56 -11.91 3.47 11.76
C GLY A 56 -10.69 2.87 11.07
N VAL A 57 -9.49 3.35 11.36
CA VAL A 57 -8.23 2.83 10.81
C VAL A 57 -7.52 1.97 11.84
N LEU A 58 -7.43 0.67 11.56
CA LEU A 58 -6.82 -0.31 12.46
C LEU A 58 -5.32 -0.44 12.15
N THR A 59 -4.49 0.10 13.06
CA THR A 59 -3.03 0.11 12.93
C THR A 59 -2.39 -0.86 13.93
N GLN A 60 -1.24 -1.44 13.58
CA GLN A 60 -0.54 -2.36 14.46
C GLN A 60 0.98 -2.27 14.36
N TYR A 61 1.56 -2.60 13.20
CA TYR A 61 3.02 -2.57 12.98
C TYR A 61 3.47 -1.19 12.56
N GLN A 62 4.62 -0.72 13.10
CA GLN A 62 5.26 0.55 12.74
C GLN A 62 4.27 1.74 12.56
N PRO A 63 3.43 2.02 13.56
CA PRO A 63 2.27 2.91 13.37
C PRO A 63 2.64 4.39 13.32
N LEU A 64 3.86 4.79 13.75
CA LEU A 64 4.21 6.19 13.99
C LEU A 64 4.05 7.04 12.72
N ARG A 65 4.70 6.66 11.61
CA ARG A 65 4.62 7.42 10.34
C ARG A 65 3.22 7.42 9.78
N LEU A 66 2.52 6.26 9.85
CA LEU A 66 1.14 6.15 9.40
C LEU A 66 0.19 7.05 10.19
N ASN A 67 0.26 7.01 11.52
CA ASN A 67 -0.58 7.83 12.39
C ASN A 67 -0.29 9.33 12.21
N THR A 68 0.99 9.69 12.05
CA THR A 68 1.40 11.09 11.78
C THR A 68 0.87 11.57 10.43
N HIS A 69 0.83 10.70 9.41
CA HIS A 69 0.30 11.03 8.09
C HIS A 69 -1.22 11.24 8.14
N ILE A 70 -1.96 10.31 8.73
CA ILE A 70 -3.41 10.41 8.88
C ILE A 70 -3.80 11.63 9.73
N GLY A 71 -3.09 11.84 10.84
CA GLY A 71 -3.41 12.93 11.79
C GLY A 71 -4.85 12.82 12.26
N ILE A 72 -5.58 13.93 12.19
CA ILE A 72 -7.02 14.00 12.49
C ILE A 72 -7.89 13.92 11.23
N GLY A 73 -7.30 13.72 10.05
CA GLY A 73 -8.03 13.50 8.81
C GLY A 73 -8.33 14.76 7.98
N ILE A 74 -7.70 15.90 8.27
CA ILE A 74 -7.92 17.17 7.55
C ILE A 74 -7.84 17.01 6.02
N PRO A 75 -6.84 16.33 5.43
CA PRO A 75 -6.75 16.24 3.98
C PRO A 75 -7.97 15.61 3.30
N TRP A 76 -8.69 14.75 4.01
CA TRP A 76 -9.86 14.00 3.52
C TRP A 76 -11.19 14.55 4.06
N ASP A 77 -11.22 15.75 4.66
CA ASP A 77 -12.44 16.28 5.33
C ASP A 77 -13.01 15.27 6.36
N LEU A 78 -12.12 14.55 7.06
CA LEU A 78 -12.45 13.56 8.09
C LEU A 78 -12.14 14.05 9.52
N ASP A 79 -11.90 15.35 9.74
CA ASP A 79 -11.71 16.00 11.04
C ASP A 79 -13.05 16.45 11.66
N ARG A 80 -14.04 15.57 11.63
CA ARG A 80 -15.43 15.90 11.99
C ARG A 80 -15.75 15.63 13.45
N ASN A 81 -16.60 16.45 14.05
CA ASN A 81 -17.08 16.28 15.43
C ASN A 81 -17.93 15.01 15.61
N ASN A 82 -18.64 14.56 14.57
CA ASN A 82 -19.48 13.37 14.57
C ASN A 82 -19.09 12.47 13.39
N GLY A 83 -18.32 11.46 13.65
CA GLY A 83 -17.67 10.62 12.65
C GLY A 83 -16.20 10.99 12.50
N GLY A 84 -15.74 11.19 11.26
CA GLY A 84 -14.35 11.48 10.95
C GLY A 84 -13.46 10.24 11.00
N VAL A 85 -12.14 10.43 10.91
CA VAL A 85 -11.19 9.34 11.03
C VAL A 85 -10.78 9.11 12.48
N THR A 86 -10.78 7.85 12.88
CA THR A 86 -10.27 7.42 14.21
C THR A 86 -9.23 6.33 14.01
N VAL A 87 -8.02 6.57 14.50
CA VAL A 87 -6.98 5.54 14.54
C VAL A 87 -7.24 4.61 15.71
N LEU A 88 -7.31 3.32 15.43
CA LEU A 88 -7.65 2.25 16.37
C LEU A 88 -6.44 1.30 16.52
N PRO A 89 -5.52 1.59 17.44
CA PRO A 89 -4.42 0.69 17.75
C PRO A 89 -4.93 -0.49 18.60
N PRO A 90 -4.22 -1.63 18.61
CA PRO A 90 -4.49 -2.68 19.57
C PRO A 90 -4.25 -2.16 21.00
N TYR A 91 -5.06 -2.60 21.95
CA TYR A 91 -4.95 -2.20 23.36
C TYR A 91 -5.12 -3.39 24.29
N GLU A 92 -4.44 -3.35 25.42
CA GLU A 92 -4.53 -4.37 26.43
C GLU A 92 -5.85 -4.26 27.22
N ARG A 93 -6.55 -5.39 27.32
CA ARG A 93 -7.69 -5.56 28.26
C ARG A 93 -7.21 -6.41 29.42
N SER A 94 -7.79 -6.20 30.60
CA SER A 94 -7.39 -6.83 31.87
C SER A 94 -7.21 -8.36 31.86
N ASN A 95 -7.62 -9.06 30.81
CA ASN A 95 -7.56 -10.52 30.70
C ASN A 95 -7.09 -11.05 29.33
N ASN A 96 -6.61 -10.19 28.38
CA ASN A 96 -6.10 -10.64 27.09
C ASN A 96 -5.07 -9.66 26.53
N SER A 97 -3.93 -10.17 26.10
CA SER A 97 -2.87 -9.41 25.43
C SER A 97 -3.35 -8.84 24.09
N GLY A 98 -3.10 -7.57 23.87
CA GLY A 98 -3.79 -6.71 22.95
C GLY A 98 -3.52 -6.82 21.46
N TRP A 99 -2.53 -7.57 20.96
CA TRP A 99 -2.23 -7.63 19.52
C TRP A 99 -3.38 -8.21 18.70
N TYR A 100 -3.62 -7.67 17.50
CA TYR A 100 -4.59 -8.23 16.57
C TYR A 100 -4.08 -9.56 16.00
N THR A 101 -4.83 -10.62 16.23
CA THR A 101 -4.50 -11.98 15.77
C THR A 101 -5.36 -12.34 14.55
N GLY A 102 -5.22 -11.57 13.48
CA GLY A 102 -5.97 -11.74 12.24
C GLY A 102 -6.89 -10.57 11.92
N THR A 103 -7.30 -10.48 10.67
CA THR A 103 -8.07 -9.35 10.13
C THR A 103 -9.45 -9.19 10.77
N ALA A 104 -10.16 -10.30 11.00
CA ALA A 104 -11.47 -10.25 11.66
C ALA A 104 -11.34 -10.06 13.18
N ASN A 105 -10.26 -10.55 13.81
CA ASN A 105 -9.99 -10.28 15.20
C ASN A 105 -9.76 -8.79 15.46
N ALA A 106 -9.08 -8.09 14.56
CA ALA A 106 -8.91 -6.64 14.64
C ALA A 106 -10.26 -5.90 14.67
N ILE A 107 -11.19 -6.30 13.81
CA ILE A 107 -12.56 -5.75 13.78
C ILE A 107 -13.31 -6.11 15.06
N TYR A 108 -13.21 -7.35 15.54
CA TYR A 108 -13.86 -7.79 16.77
C TYR A 108 -13.41 -6.96 17.99
N GLN A 109 -12.12 -6.70 18.13
CA GLN A 109 -11.61 -5.91 19.26
C GLN A 109 -12.19 -4.48 19.27
N ASN A 110 -12.63 -3.98 18.11
CA ASN A 110 -13.20 -2.63 17.95
C ASN A 110 -14.74 -2.62 17.79
N LEU A 111 -15.44 -3.68 18.21
CA LEU A 111 -16.91 -3.75 18.16
C LEU A 111 -17.57 -2.53 18.82
N ARG A 112 -17.08 -2.08 19.97
CA ARG A 112 -17.66 -0.93 20.70
C ARG A 112 -17.60 0.36 19.90
N TYR A 113 -16.54 0.56 19.10
CA TYR A 113 -16.44 1.68 18.17
C TYR A 113 -17.59 1.65 17.16
N MET A 114 -17.82 0.52 16.50
CA MET A 114 -18.90 0.37 15.54
C MET A 114 -20.29 0.46 16.20
N GLU A 115 -20.49 -0.16 17.36
CA GLU A 115 -21.73 -0.10 18.14
C GLU A 115 -22.11 1.34 18.53
N SER A 116 -21.12 2.22 18.75
CA SER A 116 -21.38 3.62 19.10
C SER A 116 -22.07 4.41 17.99
N TYR A 117 -21.91 4.00 16.73
CA TYR A 117 -22.58 4.60 15.56
C TYR A 117 -23.86 3.85 15.16
N ASN A 118 -24.02 2.60 15.60
CA ASN A 118 -25.14 1.73 15.23
C ASN A 118 -25.47 1.77 13.72
N PRO A 119 -24.51 1.46 12.84
CA PRO A 119 -24.69 1.56 11.41
C PRO A 119 -25.67 0.50 10.87
N GLU A 120 -26.13 0.66 9.63
CA GLU A 120 -26.85 -0.42 8.93
C GLU A 120 -25.86 -1.35 8.22
N TYR A 121 -24.79 -0.77 7.68
CA TYR A 121 -23.76 -1.47 6.92
C TYR A 121 -22.37 -1.13 7.44
N VAL A 122 -21.45 -2.08 7.31
CA VAL A 122 -20.02 -1.88 7.60
C VAL A 122 -19.22 -2.25 6.36
N LEU A 123 -18.44 -1.30 5.89
CA LEU A 123 -17.47 -1.47 4.83
C LEU A 123 -16.13 -1.87 5.44
N ILE A 124 -15.60 -3.02 5.07
CA ILE A 124 -14.26 -3.49 5.45
C ILE A 124 -13.34 -3.28 4.28
N LEU A 125 -12.21 -2.62 4.52
CA LEU A 125 -11.23 -2.24 3.51
C LEU A 125 -9.84 -2.77 3.85
N SER A 126 -9.10 -3.20 2.83
CA SER A 126 -7.64 -3.34 2.91
C SER A 126 -6.98 -1.98 2.67
N GLY A 127 -5.99 -1.62 3.48
CA GLY A 127 -5.28 -0.34 3.42
C GLY A 127 -4.01 -0.38 2.56
N ASP A 128 -3.85 -1.37 1.68
CA ASP A 128 -2.59 -1.67 1.01
C ASP A 128 -2.71 -1.86 -0.51
N HIS A 129 -3.81 -1.39 -1.11
CA HIS A 129 -4.07 -1.46 -2.55
C HIS A 129 -4.21 -0.07 -3.19
N ILE A 130 -3.89 0.00 -4.48
CA ILE A 130 -4.04 1.20 -5.31
C ILE A 130 -5.23 1.02 -6.23
N TYR A 131 -6.25 1.86 -6.08
CA TYR A 131 -7.48 1.82 -6.88
C TYR A 131 -8.34 3.07 -6.65
N LYS A 132 -9.30 3.30 -7.55
CA LYS A 132 -10.40 4.26 -7.37
C LYS A 132 -11.71 3.51 -7.46
N MET A 133 -12.54 3.61 -6.44
CA MET A 133 -13.81 2.88 -6.38
C MET A 133 -14.85 3.67 -5.62
N ASP A 134 -16.05 3.75 -6.22
CA ASP A 134 -17.24 4.27 -5.57
C ASP A 134 -17.92 3.17 -4.75
N TYR A 135 -17.85 3.32 -3.43
CA TYR A 135 -18.47 2.36 -2.52
C TYR A 135 -19.99 2.53 -2.40
N GLU A 136 -20.53 3.70 -2.78
CA GLU A 136 -22.00 3.90 -2.83
C GLU A 136 -22.62 2.99 -3.86
N VAL A 137 -22.02 2.88 -5.05
CA VAL A 137 -22.47 1.95 -6.11
C VAL A 137 -22.45 0.48 -5.63
N MET A 138 -21.41 0.09 -4.90
CA MET A 138 -21.34 -1.23 -4.30
C MET A 138 -22.40 -1.43 -3.21
N LEU A 139 -22.71 -0.41 -2.41
CA LEU A 139 -23.76 -0.44 -1.40
C LEU A 139 -25.14 -0.57 -2.04
N ASP A 140 -25.41 0.15 -3.12
CA ASP A 140 -26.66 0.02 -3.87
C ASP A 140 -26.84 -1.38 -4.44
N PHE A 141 -25.78 -1.98 -4.98
CA PHE A 141 -25.78 -3.39 -5.39
C PHE A 141 -26.09 -4.32 -4.21
N HIS A 142 -25.49 -4.10 -3.03
CA HIS A 142 -25.76 -4.86 -1.81
C HIS A 142 -27.23 -4.79 -1.42
N LYS A 143 -27.82 -3.58 -1.42
CA LYS A 143 -29.22 -3.34 -1.09
C LYS A 143 -30.16 -4.00 -2.12
N ALA A 144 -29.89 -3.83 -3.41
CA ALA A 144 -30.71 -4.36 -4.50
C ALA A 144 -30.81 -5.89 -4.48
N ASN A 145 -29.73 -6.56 -4.09
CA ASN A 145 -29.69 -8.02 -3.95
C ASN A 145 -30.15 -8.50 -2.56
N HIS A 146 -30.55 -7.61 -1.67
CA HIS A 146 -30.81 -7.93 -0.27
C HIS A 146 -29.68 -8.77 0.35
N ALA A 147 -28.43 -8.46 0.03
CA ALA A 147 -27.27 -9.21 0.44
C ALA A 147 -27.05 -9.13 1.96
N ASP A 148 -26.49 -10.16 2.53
CA ASP A 148 -25.96 -10.15 3.90
C ASP A 148 -24.46 -9.80 3.88
N VAL A 149 -23.77 -10.21 2.79
CA VAL A 149 -22.37 -9.90 2.50
C VAL A 149 -22.21 -9.64 1.00
N THR A 150 -21.49 -8.58 0.65
CA THR A 150 -21.05 -8.34 -0.73
C THR A 150 -19.52 -8.27 -0.74
N ILE A 151 -18.90 -9.00 -1.64
CA ILE A 151 -17.45 -9.06 -1.85
C ILE A 151 -17.12 -8.37 -3.16
N ALA A 152 -16.28 -7.34 -3.12
CA ALA A 152 -15.74 -6.77 -4.35
C ALA A 152 -14.74 -7.74 -4.97
N THR A 153 -14.88 -7.98 -6.27
CA THR A 153 -14.10 -8.96 -7.01
C THR A 153 -13.61 -8.40 -8.32
N MET A 154 -12.49 -8.91 -8.79
CA MET A 154 -11.89 -8.55 -10.07
C MET A 154 -11.31 -9.79 -10.75
N PRO A 155 -11.44 -9.95 -12.07
CA PRO A 155 -10.76 -11.01 -12.80
C PRO A 155 -9.24 -10.75 -12.83
N VAL A 156 -8.47 -11.78 -12.47
CA VAL A 156 -7.00 -11.75 -12.52
C VAL A 156 -6.49 -12.87 -13.42
N SER A 157 -5.19 -12.89 -13.74
CA SER A 157 -4.61 -14.05 -14.43
C SER A 157 -4.67 -15.30 -13.54
N MET A 158 -4.78 -16.49 -14.14
CA MET A 158 -4.80 -17.76 -13.37
C MET A 158 -3.49 -17.97 -12.60
N GLU A 159 -2.40 -17.41 -13.06
CA GLU A 159 -1.09 -17.47 -12.38
C GLU A 159 -1.09 -16.66 -11.08
N GLU A 160 -1.75 -15.50 -11.09
CA GLU A 160 -1.85 -14.63 -9.92
C GLU A 160 -2.95 -15.07 -8.94
N ALA A 161 -3.96 -15.81 -9.41
CA ALA A 161 -5.13 -16.18 -8.63
C ALA A 161 -4.79 -16.90 -7.31
N SER A 162 -3.71 -17.68 -7.27
CA SER A 162 -3.24 -18.35 -6.05
C SER A 162 -2.82 -17.41 -4.91
N ARG A 163 -2.62 -16.13 -5.21
CA ARG A 163 -2.22 -15.10 -4.22
C ARG A 163 -3.41 -14.50 -3.46
N PHE A 164 -4.61 -14.68 -3.97
CA PHE A 164 -5.85 -14.03 -3.50
C PHE A 164 -6.88 -15.03 -2.97
N GLY A 165 -7.87 -14.53 -2.26
CA GLY A 165 -9.11 -15.25 -2.03
C GLY A 165 -9.88 -15.34 -3.34
N ILE A 166 -10.29 -16.53 -3.75
CA ILE A 166 -10.96 -16.80 -5.03
C ILE A 166 -12.46 -17.03 -4.81
N VAL A 167 -13.25 -16.28 -5.55
CA VAL A 167 -14.70 -16.33 -5.52
C VAL A 167 -15.22 -17.19 -6.66
N ILE A 168 -16.16 -18.09 -6.35
CA ILE A 168 -16.91 -18.86 -7.32
C ILE A 168 -18.37 -18.39 -7.23
N ALA A 169 -18.85 -17.68 -8.26
CA ALA A 169 -20.19 -17.13 -8.31
C ALA A 169 -20.98 -17.70 -9.50
N ASP A 170 -22.31 -17.70 -9.38
CA ASP A 170 -23.22 -18.05 -10.47
C ASP A 170 -23.51 -16.85 -11.39
N GLU A 171 -24.36 -17.07 -12.41
CA GLU A 171 -24.74 -16.04 -13.38
C GLU A 171 -25.47 -14.84 -12.74
N ASN A 172 -26.08 -15.03 -11.58
CA ASN A 172 -26.74 -13.97 -10.80
C ASN A 172 -25.80 -13.30 -9.81
N LYS A 173 -24.48 -13.52 -9.92
CA LYS A 173 -23.44 -13.00 -9.02
C LYS A 173 -23.56 -13.52 -7.57
N LYS A 174 -24.40 -14.52 -7.30
CA LYS A 174 -24.48 -15.15 -6.00
C LYS A 174 -23.28 -16.07 -5.81
N ILE A 175 -22.55 -15.86 -4.71
CA ILE A 175 -21.35 -16.64 -4.40
C ILE A 175 -21.76 -18.04 -3.96
N GLN A 176 -21.19 -19.03 -4.63
CA GLN A 176 -21.42 -20.46 -4.37
C GLN A 176 -20.30 -21.05 -3.51
N ASP A 177 -19.09 -20.53 -3.63
CA ASP A 177 -17.93 -20.97 -2.86
C ASP A 177 -16.85 -19.89 -2.78
N PHE A 178 -15.95 -20.04 -1.80
CA PHE A 178 -14.81 -19.14 -1.58
C PHE A 178 -13.59 -19.94 -1.14
N GLU A 179 -12.47 -19.73 -1.83
CA GLU A 179 -11.20 -20.41 -1.56
C GLU A 179 -10.14 -19.37 -1.15
N GLU A 180 -9.61 -19.46 0.06
CA GLU A 180 -8.56 -18.55 0.52
C GLU A 180 -7.18 -19.04 0.04
N LYS A 181 -6.61 -18.33 -0.92
CA LYS A 181 -5.27 -18.57 -1.49
C LYS A 181 -5.05 -20.03 -1.90
N PRO A 182 -5.86 -20.57 -2.80
CA PRO A 182 -5.77 -21.96 -3.22
C PRO A 182 -4.51 -22.20 -4.07
N GLU A 183 -3.85 -23.34 -3.89
CA GLU A 183 -2.73 -23.74 -4.78
C GLU A 183 -3.18 -23.97 -6.24
N LYS A 184 -4.41 -24.41 -6.42
CA LYS A 184 -5.04 -24.67 -7.72
C LYS A 184 -6.40 -23.97 -7.77
N PRO A 185 -6.46 -22.69 -8.16
CA PRO A 185 -7.70 -21.94 -8.17
C PRO A 185 -8.69 -22.50 -9.20
N ARG A 186 -9.97 -22.60 -8.81
CA ARG A 186 -11.08 -23.04 -9.67
C ARG A 186 -11.73 -21.89 -10.47
N SER A 187 -11.39 -20.65 -10.15
CA SER A 187 -11.87 -19.44 -10.81
C SER A 187 -10.75 -18.40 -10.83
N ASN A 188 -10.85 -17.42 -11.71
CA ASN A 188 -9.95 -16.28 -11.75
C ASN A 188 -10.55 -15.02 -11.12
N LEU A 189 -11.71 -15.13 -10.47
CA LEU A 189 -12.38 -14.00 -9.83
C LEU A 189 -11.80 -13.79 -8.43
N ALA A 190 -10.83 -12.88 -8.33
CA ALA A 190 -10.13 -12.57 -7.09
C ALA A 190 -10.92 -11.61 -6.18
N SER A 191 -10.95 -11.88 -4.90
CA SER A 191 -11.44 -10.94 -3.89
C SER A 191 -10.45 -9.79 -3.73
N MET A 192 -10.95 -8.56 -3.83
CA MET A 192 -10.15 -7.35 -3.62
C MET A 192 -9.90 -7.04 -2.13
N GLY A 193 -10.38 -7.87 -1.19
CA GLY A 193 -10.30 -7.56 0.24
C GLY A 193 -11.21 -6.39 0.66
N ILE A 194 -12.23 -6.12 -0.12
CA ILE A 194 -13.24 -5.08 0.10
C ILE A 194 -14.58 -5.78 0.30
N TYR A 195 -15.21 -5.55 1.46
CA TYR A 195 -16.44 -6.24 1.83
C TYR A 195 -17.47 -5.24 2.37
N ILE A 196 -18.74 -5.37 1.95
CA ILE A 196 -19.87 -4.74 2.64
C ILE A 196 -20.63 -5.82 3.39
N PHE A 197 -20.80 -5.62 4.67
CA PHE A 197 -21.62 -6.47 5.54
C PHE A 197 -22.84 -5.72 6.04
N SER A 198 -23.98 -6.37 6.07
CA SER A 198 -25.07 -5.97 6.95
C SER A 198 -24.57 -6.04 8.40
N TRP A 199 -24.68 -4.93 9.16
CA TRP A 199 -24.07 -4.82 10.50
C TRP A 199 -24.41 -5.98 11.44
N LYS A 200 -25.69 -6.36 11.47
CA LYS A 200 -26.14 -7.47 12.33
C LYS A 200 -25.40 -8.78 12.01
N VAL A 201 -25.22 -9.07 10.71
CA VAL A 201 -24.56 -10.31 10.26
C VAL A 201 -23.09 -10.31 10.66
N LEU A 202 -22.40 -9.18 10.43
CA LEU A 202 -20.99 -9.03 10.85
C LEU A 202 -20.83 -9.19 12.35
N ARG A 203 -21.65 -8.47 13.13
CA ARG A 203 -21.62 -8.48 14.59
C ARG A 203 -21.82 -9.90 15.15
N ASP A 204 -22.84 -10.60 14.67
CA ASP A 204 -23.15 -11.96 15.13
C ASP A 204 -21.99 -12.93 14.79
N ALA A 205 -21.42 -12.84 13.58
CA ALA A 205 -20.27 -13.66 13.16
C ALA A 205 -19.04 -13.41 14.03
N LEU A 206 -18.71 -12.13 14.31
CA LEU A 206 -17.56 -11.75 15.11
C LEU A 206 -17.69 -12.22 16.58
N ILE A 207 -18.89 -12.16 17.14
CA ILE A 207 -19.15 -12.63 18.52
C ILE A 207 -19.06 -14.15 18.60
N GLU A 208 -19.60 -14.86 17.63
CA GLU A 208 -19.57 -16.34 17.60
C GLU A 208 -18.13 -16.88 17.47
N LEU A 209 -17.30 -16.18 16.68
CA LEU A 209 -15.93 -16.60 16.39
C LEU A 209 -14.88 -15.96 17.32
N LYS A 210 -15.29 -15.26 18.38
CA LYS A 210 -14.41 -14.49 19.28
C LYS A 210 -13.29 -15.29 19.95
N ASP A 211 -13.56 -16.57 20.24
CA ASP A 211 -12.65 -17.45 20.98
C ASP A 211 -11.61 -18.15 20.08
N GLN A 212 -11.62 -17.87 18.78
CA GLN A 212 -10.61 -18.37 17.85
C GLN A 212 -9.26 -17.68 18.11
N GLN A 213 -8.19 -18.47 18.17
CA GLN A 213 -6.83 -17.97 18.41
C GLN A 213 -6.37 -16.96 17.34
N SER A 214 -6.80 -17.15 16.09
CA SER A 214 -6.60 -16.22 14.99
C SER A 214 -7.88 -16.21 14.16
N CYS A 215 -8.42 -15.03 13.87
CA CYS A 215 -9.65 -14.91 13.11
C CYS A 215 -9.47 -13.96 11.91
N ASP A 216 -9.65 -14.51 10.70
CA ASP A 216 -9.54 -13.79 9.43
C ASP A 216 -10.86 -13.83 8.67
N PHE A 217 -11.09 -12.83 7.80
CA PHE A 217 -12.30 -12.78 6.98
C PHE A 217 -12.38 -13.97 6.03
N GLY A 218 -11.35 -14.21 5.21
CA GLY A 218 -11.36 -15.30 4.21
C GLY A 218 -11.44 -16.70 4.82
N LYS A 219 -10.71 -16.94 5.91
CA LYS A 219 -10.60 -18.27 6.52
C LYS A 219 -11.75 -18.60 7.47
N HIS A 220 -12.40 -17.59 8.06
CA HIS A 220 -13.33 -17.83 9.17
C HIS A 220 -14.68 -17.15 8.99
N ILE A 221 -14.73 -15.83 8.72
CA ILE A 221 -16.00 -15.09 8.64
C ILE A 221 -16.81 -15.49 7.40
N ILE A 222 -16.19 -15.53 6.22
CA ILE A 222 -16.88 -15.90 4.98
C ILE A 222 -17.39 -17.35 5.05
N PRO A 223 -16.59 -18.36 5.43
CA PRO A 223 -17.08 -19.73 5.64
C PRO A 223 -18.18 -19.83 6.70
N TYR A 224 -18.11 -19.08 7.79
CA TYR A 224 -19.19 -19.00 8.78
C TYR A 224 -20.49 -18.49 8.15
N CYS A 225 -20.42 -17.45 7.33
CA CYS A 225 -21.60 -16.91 6.63
C CYS A 225 -22.21 -17.95 5.70
N PHE A 226 -21.41 -18.73 4.97
CA PHE A 226 -21.90 -19.85 4.14
C PHE A 226 -22.61 -20.90 4.98
N LYS A 227 -21.98 -21.36 6.05
CA LYS A 227 -22.55 -22.39 6.95
C LYS A 227 -23.88 -21.96 7.55
N ASN A 228 -24.08 -20.67 7.76
CA ASN A 228 -25.31 -20.10 8.32
C ASN A 228 -26.28 -19.58 7.23
N ASN A 229 -26.16 -20.06 5.99
CA ASN A 229 -27.04 -19.75 4.87
C ASN A 229 -27.25 -18.24 4.65
N LYS A 230 -26.20 -17.42 4.84
CA LYS A 230 -26.24 -16.02 4.50
C LYS A 230 -26.19 -15.81 2.99
N ARG A 231 -26.71 -14.68 2.52
CA ARG A 231 -26.73 -14.31 1.10
C ARG A 231 -25.45 -13.55 0.77
N LEU A 232 -24.52 -14.23 0.08
CA LEU A 232 -23.25 -13.65 -0.35
C LEU A 232 -23.30 -13.36 -1.84
N PHE A 233 -22.87 -12.16 -2.25
CA PHE A 233 -22.83 -11.73 -3.64
C PHE A 233 -21.47 -11.18 -4.01
N ALA A 234 -21.05 -11.42 -5.26
CA ALA A 234 -19.85 -10.88 -5.87
C ALA A 234 -20.20 -9.58 -6.62
N TYR A 235 -19.58 -8.48 -6.23
CA TYR A 235 -19.62 -7.22 -6.96
C TYR A 235 -18.39 -7.18 -7.86
N GLU A 236 -18.55 -7.32 -9.16
CA GLU A 236 -17.46 -7.23 -10.13
C GLU A 236 -17.08 -5.76 -10.32
N PHE A 237 -15.88 -5.42 -9.89
CA PHE A 237 -15.31 -4.12 -10.09
C PHE A 237 -14.68 -4.01 -11.48
N ASN A 238 -15.03 -2.94 -12.20
CA ASN A 238 -14.48 -2.61 -13.51
C ASN A 238 -13.67 -1.32 -13.40
N GLY A 239 -12.38 -1.45 -13.15
CA GLY A 239 -11.47 -0.32 -13.02
C GLY A 239 -10.06 -0.81 -12.67
N TYR A 240 -9.13 0.12 -12.57
CA TYR A 240 -7.76 -0.20 -12.16
C TYR A 240 -7.72 -0.61 -10.67
N TRP A 241 -7.10 -1.73 -10.40
CA TRP A 241 -6.77 -2.20 -9.06
C TRP A 241 -5.43 -2.94 -9.06
N LYS A 242 -4.55 -2.59 -8.14
CA LYS A 242 -3.22 -3.21 -8.02
C LYS A 242 -2.89 -3.50 -6.55
N ASP A 243 -2.59 -4.76 -6.24
CA ASP A 243 -1.92 -5.14 -4.98
C ASP A 243 -0.42 -4.83 -5.14
N VAL A 244 0.03 -3.74 -4.54
CA VAL A 244 1.45 -3.36 -4.51
C VAL A 244 2.18 -4.08 -3.36
N GLY A 245 2.01 -5.39 -3.28
CA GLY A 245 2.51 -6.24 -2.20
C GLY A 245 3.91 -6.78 -2.40
N THR A 246 4.53 -6.60 -3.56
CA THR A 246 5.92 -6.99 -3.87
C THR A 246 6.67 -5.82 -4.47
N LEU A 247 8.01 -5.82 -4.40
CA LEU A 247 8.85 -4.77 -5.00
C LEU A 247 8.60 -4.61 -6.50
N GLY A 248 8.43 -5.72 -7.24
CA GLY A 248 8.10 -5.69 -8.66
C GLY A 248 6.76 -5.04 -8.93
N SER A 249 5.67 -5.49 -8.28
CA SER A 249 4.33 -4.89 -8.48
C SER A 249 4.25 -3.44 -8.01
N TYR A 250 4.99 -3.07 -6.97
CA TYR A 250 5.11 -1.68 -6.53
C TYR A 250 5.82 -0.81 -7.57
N TRP A 251 6.95 -1.28 -8.12
CA TRP A 251 7.69 -0.57 -9.16
C TRP A 251 6.84 -0.43 -10.42
N GLU A 252 6.22 -1.52 -10.91
CA GLU A 252 5.34 -1.51 -12.08
C GLU A 252 4.19 -0.52 -11.92
N ALA A 253 3.47 -0.55 -10.79
CA ALA A 253 2.35 0.35 -10.54
C ALA A 253 2.77 1.84 -10.57
N ASN A 254 3.98 2.18 -10.13
CA ASN A 254 4.52 3.54 -10.26
C ASN A 254 4.89 3.88 -11.71
N MET A 255 5.46 2.93 -12.46
CA MET A 255 5.82 3.14 -13.88
C MET A 255 4.59 3.26 -14.77
N GLU A 256 3.49 2.56 -14.47
CA GLU A 256 2.21 2.68 -15.17
C GLU A 256 1.62 4.10 -15.09
N LEU A 257 1.93 4.86 -14.03
CA LEU A 257 1.46 6.26 -13.87
C LEU A 257 2.06 7.24 -14.88
N ILE A 258 3.25 6.95 -15.39
CA ILE A 258 3.98 7.83 -16.31
C ILE A 258 3.78 7.46 -17.78
N ASP A 259 2.89 6.51 -18.07
CA ASP A 259 2.49 6.22 -19.44
C ASP A 259 1.77 7.40 -20.09
N LEU A 260 1.81 7.48 -21.39
CA LEU A 260 1.19 8.58 -22.14
C LEU A 260 -0.32 8.69 -21.87
N ILE A 261 -0.98 7.55 -21.72
CA ILE A 261 -2.38 7.43 -21.32
C ILE A 261 -2.41 6.41 -20.17
N PRO A 262 -2.19 6.85 -18.93
CA PRO A 262 -2.17 5.94 -17.81
C PRO A 262 -3.58 5.36 -17.57
N GLU A 263 -3.65 4.05 -17.38
CA GLU A 263 -4.92 3.40 -16.99
C GLU A 263 -5.40 3.92 -15.63
N PHE A 264 -4.47 4.21 -14.74
CA PHE A 264 -4.73 4.85 -13.45
C PHE A 264 -4.38 6.34 -13.50
N ASN A 265 -5.37 7.19 -13.80
CA ASN A 265 -5.15 8.63 -13.94
C ASN A 265 -5.23 9.37 -12.58
N LEU A 266 -4.10 9.89 -12.11
CA LEU A 266 -4.03 10.72 -10.89
C LEU A 266 -4.56 12.15 -11.08
N TYR A 267 -4.73 12.60 -12.32
CA TYR A 267 -5.18 13.96 -12.68
C TYR A 267 -6.70 14.07 -12.92
N GLU A 268 -7.44 13.01 -12.58
CA GLU A 268 -8.89 13.00 -12.71
C GLU A 268 -9.54 14.00 -11.75
N GLU A 269 -10.32 14.93 -12.29
CA GLU A 269 -10.91 16.02 -11.51
C GLU A 269 -12.11 15.58 -10.66
N PHE A 270 -12.88 14.59 -11.14
CA PHE A 270 -14.11 14.14 -10.50
C PHE A 270 -13.90 13.08 -9.42
N TRP A 271 -12.72 12.46 -9.40
CA TRP A 271 -12.35 11.46 -8.37
C TRP A 271 -10.93 11.71 -7.89
N LYS A 272 -10.77 12.76 -7.08
CA LYS A 272 -9.47 13.19 -6.57
C LYS A 272 -8.96 12.22 -5.50
N ILE A 273 -7.66 11.96 -5.53
CA ILE A 273 -6.95 11.35 -4.42
C ILE A 273 -6.37 12.48 -3.57
N TYR A 274 -6.78 12.53 -2.31
CA TYR A 274 -6.31 13.50 -1.33
C TYR A 274 -5.13 12.92 -0.57
N THR A 275 -4.23 13.78 -0.11
CA THR A 275 -3.06 13.39 0.70
C THR A 275 -2.69 14.54 1.63
N LYS A 276 -1.95 14.21 2.68
CA LYS A 276 -1.32 15.23 3.51
C LYS A 276 -0.18 15.88 2.70
N CYS A 277 -0.32 17.15 2.39
CA CYS A 277 0.71 17.95 1.74
C CYS A 277 1.29 18.95 2.73
N ASP A 278 2.62 19.00 2.80
CA ASP A 278 3.32 20.12 3.41
C ASP A 278 3.25 21.32 2.45
N THR A 279 3.27 22.54 2.96
CA THR A 279 3.40 23.73 2.11
C THR A 279 4.88 23.87 1.76
N ILE A 280 5.23 23.51 0.54
CA ILE A 280 6.60 23.52 0.03
C ILE A 280 6.67 24.24 -1.30
N GLU A 281 7.88 24.61 -1.72
CA GLU A 281 8.15 25.37 -2.93
C GLU A 281 7.79 24.59 -4.20
N PRO A 282 7.57 25.26 -5.34
CA PRO A 282 7.49 24.59 -6.63
C PRO A 282 8.80 23.87 -6.98
N GLN A 283 8.71 22.86 -7.86
CA GLN A 283 9.90 22.17 -8.41
C GLN A 283 10.76 23.13 -9.26
N TYR A 284 12.07 22.94 -9.25
CA TYR A 284 13.02 23.68 -10.07
C TYR A 284 13.74 22.76 -11.05
N ILE A 285 13.68 23.10 -12.34
CA ILE A 285 14.41 22.40 -13.41
C ILE A 285 15.52 23.34 -13.89
N ALA A 286 16.77 22.98 -13.63
CA ALA A 286 17.94 23.80 -13.94
C ALA A 286 18.22 23.88 -15.46
N PRO A 287 18.88 24.94 -15.93
CA PRO A 287 19.34 25.01 -17.33
C PRO A 287 20.22 23.82 -17.69
N GLY A 288 19.92 23.14 -18.81
CA GLY A 288 20.63 21.96 -19.28
C GLY A 288 20.17 20.64 -18.66
N ALA A 289 19.31 20.64 -17.67
CA ALA A 289 18.65 19.43 -17.16
C ALA A 289 17.73 18.82 -18.25
N LYS A 290 17.62 17.49 -18.23
CA LYS A 290 16.74 16.75 -19.15
C LYS A 290 15.68 16.01 -18.35
N VAL A 291 14.41 16.28 -18.59
CA VAL A 291 13.27 15.57 -17.95
C VAL A 291 12.38 14.99 -19.05
N GLU A 292 12.18 13.67 -19.03
CA GLU A 292 11.43 12.96 -20.06
C GLU A 292 10.57 11.84 -19.46
N ARG A 293 9.23 11.91 -19.65
CA ARG A 293 8.25 10.96 -19.10
C ARG A 293 8.40 10.73 -17.60
N CYS A 294 8.20 11.77 -16.81
CA CYS A 294 8.40 11.71 -15.35
C CYS A 294 7.24 12.33 -14.58
N ILE A 295 6.98 11.81 -13.40
CA ILE A 295 6.27 12.52 -12.35
C ILE A 295 7.33 13.16 -11.44
N ILE A 296 7.23 14.48 -11.23
CA ILE A 296 8.16 15.25 -10.39
C ILE A 296 7.37 15.89 -9.25
N GLY A 297 7.77 15.57 -8.03
CA GLY A 297 7.17 16.14 -6.81
C GLY A 297 7.52 17.61 -6.58
N GLU A 298 6.76 18.25 -5.71
CA GLU A 298 6.98 19.64 -5.28
C GLU A 298 8.35 19.80 -4.61
N ALA A 299 8.97 20.98 -4.69
CA ALA A 299 10.32 21.27 -4.20
C ALA A 299 11.46 20.38 -4.75
N ALA A 300 11.21 19.55 -5.75
CA ALA A 300 12.28 18.79 -6.39
C ALA A 300 13.20 19.74 -7.19
N GLU A 301 14.50 19.56 -7.08
CA GLU A 301 15.52 20.34 -7.76
C GLU A 301 16.33 19.44 -8.71
N ILE A 302 16.18 19.65 -10.02
CA ILE A 302 16.74 18.76 -11.05
C ILE A 302 17.82 19.48 -11.84
N HIS A 303 19.08 19.07 -11.71
CA HIS A 303 20.25 19.55 -12.47
C HIS A 303 20.77 18.52 -13.48
N GLY A 304 20.40 17.27 -13.35
CA GLY A 304 20.79 16.15 -14.20
C GLY A 304 19.73 15.74 -15.20
N ALA A 305 19.77 14.46 -15.61
CA ALA A 305 18.80 13.84 -16.50
C ALA A 305 17.89 12.88 -15.71
N VAL A 306 16.57 13.02 -15.86
CA VAL A 306 15.56 12.13 -15.28
C VAL A 306 14.68 11.62 -16.40
N ILE A 307 14.63 10.31 -16.55
CA ILE A 307 13.97 9.65 -17.69
C ILE A 307 13.10 8.52 -17.15
N ASN A 308 11.85 8.47 -17.56
CA ASN A 308 10.92 7.38 -17.23
C ASN A 308 10.92 7.05 -15.71
N SER A 309 10.77 8.08 -14.86
CA SER A 309 10.97 7.94 -13.42
C SER A 309 9.93 8.71 -12.60
N VAL A 310 9.73 8.28 -11.35
CA VAL A 310 8.88 8.94 -10.37
C VAL A 310 9.75 9.55 -9.29
N ILE A 311 9.72 10.87 -9.16
CA ILE A 311 10.52 11.65 -8.22
C ILE A 311 9.61 12.27 -7.17
N GLY A 312 9.90 11.99 -5.92
CA GLY A 312 9.17 12.51 -4.75
C GLY A 312 9.48 13.98 -4.47
N PRO A 313 8.75 14.56 -3.49
CA PRO A 313 8.98 15.93 -3.07
C PRO A 313 10.37 16.13 -2.44
N ASN A 314 10.91 17.36 -2.57
CA ASN A 314 12.19 17.76 -1.98
C ASN A 314 13.37 16.84 -2.35
N VAL A 315 13.35 16.28 -3.56
CA VAL A 315 14.44 15.46 -4.09
C VAL A 315 15.43 16.36 -4.86
N TYR A 316 16.72 16.21 -4.56
CA TYR A 316 17.79 16.86 -5.30
C TYR A 316 18.45 15.88 -6.27
N ILE A 317 18.58 16.26 -7.54
CA ILE A 317 19.31 15.50 -8.58
C ILE A 317 20.47 16.36 -9.09
N GLY A 318 21.70 15.97 -8.73
CA GLY A 318 22.93 16.73 -9.01
C GLY A 318 23.31 16.82 -10.49
N PRO A 319 24.20 17.77 -10.84
CA PRO A 319 24.73 17.91 -12.20
C PRO A 319 25.42 16.62 -12.70
N GLY A 320 25.19 16.27 -13.98
CA GLY A 320 25.74 15.06 -14.58
C GLY A 320 25.05 13.76 -14.16
N ALA A 321 24.17 13.80 -13.16
CA ALA A 321 23.43 12.61 -12.73
C ALA A 321 22.41 12.16 -13.79
N VAL A 322 22.22 10.85 -13.90
CA VAL A 322 21.27 10.21 -14.83
C VAL A 322 20.41 9.22 -14.04
N VAL A 323 19.11 9.47 -13.97
CA VAL A 323 18.13 8.59 -13.30
C VAL A 323 17.19 8.03 -14.36
N ARG A 324 17.05 6.70 -14.42
CA ARG A 324 16.18 5.99 -15.38
C ARG A 324 15.36 4.91 -14.70
N ASP A 325 14.13 4.74 -15.18
CA ASP A 325 13.22 3.64 -14.78
C ASP A 325 13.15 3.45 -13.26
N SER A 326 13.21 4.55 -12.50
CA SER A 326 13.45 4.52 -11.06
C SER A 326 12.44 5.33 -10.27
N ILE A 327 12.31 4.97 -8.99
CA ILE A 327 11.48 5.66 -8.02
C ILE A 327 12.42 6.25 -6.97
N ILE A 328 12.43 7.58 -6.84
CA ILE A 328 13.17 8.30 -5.80
C ILE A 328 12.17 8.96 -4.88
N MET A 329 12.14 8.55 -3.62
CA MET A 329 11.18 9.06 -2.64
C MET A 329 11.63 10.37 -2.00
N LYS A 330 10.72 10.96 -1.23
CA LYS A 330 10.85 12.27 -0.58
C LYS A 330 12.18 12.45 0.16
N ASP A 331 12.68 13.72 0.20
CA ASP A 331 13.83 14.17 0.98
C ASP A 331 15.16 13.46 0.63
N THR A 332 15.29 12.91 -0.58
CA THR A 332 16.47 12.17 -1.04
C THR A 332 17.38 13.06 -1.89
N SER A 333 18.69 12.96 -1.66
CA SER A 333 19.70 13.69 -2.40
C SER A 333 20.57 12.76 -3.25
N ILE A 334 20.65 13.06 -4.55
CA ILE A 334 21.47 12.35 -5.53
C ILE A 334 22.63 13.28 -5.93
N GLY A 335 23.86 12.84 -5.72
CA GLY A 335 25.09 13.59 -6.00
C GLY A 335 25.38 13.83 -7.47
N ARG A 336 26.59 14.34 -7.77
CA ARG A 336 27.06 14.61 -9.14
C ARG A 336 27.47 13.32 -9.84
N ASP A 337 27.28 13.27 -11.15
CA ASP A 337 27.75 12.18 -12.01
C ASP A 337 27.27 10.78 -11.54
N VAL A 338 26.15 10.73 -10.84
CA VAL A 338 25.51 9.50 -10.37
C VAL A 338 24.69 8.87 -11.50
N THR A 339 24.77 7.56 -11.66
CA THR A 339 23.91 6.82 -12.59
C THR A 339 23.01 5.86 -11.83
N ILE A 340 21.71 6.00 -12.00
CA ILE A 340 20.69 5.16 -11.38
C ILE A 340 19.83 4.53 -12.45
N ASP A 341 19.78 3.21 -12.48
CA ASP A 341 18.96 2.43 -13.39
C ASP A 341 18.12 1.43 -12.61
N LYS A 342 16.82 1.37 -12.93
CA LYS A 342 15.84 0.43 -12.38
C LYS A 342 15.96 0.22 -10.87
N SER A 343 15.78 1.32 -10.12
CA SER A 343 15.99 1.35 -8.67
C SER A 343 14.79 1.91 -7.92
N ILE A 344 14.63 1.49 -6.67
CA ILE A 344 13.71 2.09 -5.70
C ILE A 344 14.55 2.62 -4.55
N ILE A 345 14.55 3.94 -4.37
CA ILE A 345 15.26 4.63 -3.29
C ILE A 345 14.22 5.25 -2.36
N ALA A 346 14.22 4.82 -1.12
CA ALA A 346 13.28 5.25 -0.08
C ALA A 346 13.52 6.67 0.40
N GLU A 347 12.81 7.10 1.43
CA GLU A 347 12.83 8.47 1.92
C GLU A 347 14.16 8.81 2.64
N ASN A 348 14.55 10.09 2.58
CA ASN A 348 15.68 10.66 3.33
C ASN A 348 17.04 9.98 3.06
N CYS A 349 17.26 9.53 1.83
CA CYS A 349 18.50 8.88 1.41
C CYS A 349 19.52 9.88 0.87
N ARG A 350 20.81 9.54 0.97
CA ARG A 350 21.88 10.27 0.33
C ARG A 350 22.75 9.34 -0.51
N ILE A 351 22.74 9.57 -1.81
CA ILE A 351 23.59 8.88 -2.79
C ILE A 351 24.69 9.86 -3.18
N GLU A 352 25.92 9.58 -2.76
CA GLU A 352 27.07 10.50 -2.95
C GLU A 352 27.57 10.48 -4.41
N ASP A 353 28.53 11.36 -4.72
CA ASP A 353 29.02 11.60 -6.09
C ASP A 353 29.59 10.32 -6.75
N GLY A 354 29.36 10.17 -8.04
CA GLY A 354 29.93 9.10 -8.87
C GLY A 354 29.40 7.69 -8.62
N VAL A 355 28.36 7.53 -7.81
CA VAL A 355 27.71 6.23 -7.55
C VAL A 355 27.02 5.70 -8.80
N THR A 356 27.07 4.38 -9.01
CA THR A 356 26.33 3.72 -10.09
C THR A 356 25.47 2.59 -9.53
N LEU A 357 24.15 2.66 -9.72
CA LEU A 357 23.20 1.65 -9.29
C LEU A 357 22.60 0.92 -10.50
N GLY A 358 22.40 -0.40 -10.36
CA GLY A 358 21.75 -1.24 -11.38
C GLY A 358 22.69 -1.84 -12.43
N ILE A 359 24.00 -1.97 -12.10
CA ILE A 359 24.99 -2.52 -13.03
C ILE A 359 24.91 -4.05 -13.18
N GLY A 360 25.43 -4.56 -14.29
CA GLY A 360 25.66 -5.98 -14.53
C GLY A 360 24.37 -6.80 -14.76
N GLU A 361 24.52 -8.12 -14.71
CA GLU A 361 23.41 -9.05 -14.82
C GLU A 361 22.71 -9.27 -13.48
N ALA A 362 21.42 -9.61 -13.54
CA ALA A 362 20.64 -9.93 -12.34
C ALA A 362 21.06 -11.32 -11.81
N ALA A 363 21.56 -11.35 -10.58
CA ALA A 363 21.84 -12.58 -9.85
C ALA A 363 20.74 -12.83 -8.79
N PRO A 364 20.49 -14.10 -8.39
CA PRO A 364 19.60 -14.42 -7.27
C PRO A 364 20.04 -13.71 -5.99
N ASN A 365 19.09 -13.15 -5.25
CA ASN A 365 19.42 -12.45 -4.01
C ASN A 365 19.74 -13.46 -2.89
N LYS A 366 20.85 -13.26 -2.18
CA LYS A 366 21.35 -14.17 -1.13
C LYS A 366 20.53 -14.15 0.15
N LEU A 367 19.81 -13.08 0.45
CA LEU A 367 18.98 -12.98 1.65
C LEU A 367 17.58 -13.54 1.39
N ASN A 368 16.94 -13.07 0.32
CA ASN A 368 15.58 -13.50 -0.04
C ASN A 368 15.31 -13.25 -1.53
N GLU A 369 15.46 -14.29 -2.34
CA GLU A 369 15.25 -14.24 -3.79
C GLU A 369 13.81 -13.91 -4.17
N SER A 370 12.83 -14.32 -3.37
CA SER A 370 11.42 -14.05 -3.64
C SER A 370 11.03 -12.59 -3.39
N VAL A 371 11.81 -11.83 -2.63
CA VAL A 371 11.59 -10.42 -2.33
C VAL A 371 12.43 -9.53 -3.23
N TYR A 372 13.75 -9.75 -3.27
CA TYR A 372 14.69 -8.93 -4.03
C TYR A 372 14.99 -9.56 -5.37
N SER A 373 14.14 -9.29 -6.33
CA SER A 373 14.16 -9.87 -7.67
C SER A 373 13.83 -8.78 -8.70
N PHE A 374 13.48 -9.16 -9.90
CA PHE A 374 12.99 -8.24 -10.94
C PHE A 374 14.05 -7.29 -11.51
N GLY A 375 15.33 -7.49 -11.16
CA GLY A 375 16.44 -6.62 -11.58
C GLY A 375 16.54 -5.30 -10.82
N LEU A 376 15.80 -5.14 -9.72
CA LEU A 376 15.74 -3.91 -8.94
C LEU A 376 16.93 -3.77 -7.98
N VAL A 377 17.40 -2.53 -7.81
CA VAL A 377 18.18 -2.11 -6.65
C VAL A 377 17.22 -1.46 -5.66
N THR A 378 17.20 -1.91 -4.41
CA THR A 378 16.29 -1.38 -3.39
C THR A 378 17.08 -0.79 -2.23
N ILE A 379 16.87 0.50 -1.97
CA ILE A 379 17.52 1.22 -0.88
C ILE A 379 16.46 1.65 0.14
N GLY A 380 16.65 1.26 1.39
CA GLY A 380 15.76 1.58 2.51
C GLY A 380 15.92 3.01 3.01
N ASP A 381 14.97 3.44 3.84
CA ASP A 381 14.96 4.79 4.43
C ASP A 381 16.25 5.17 5.15
N ASP A 382 16.57 6.47 5.17
CA ASP A 382 17.69 7.06 5.89
C ASP A 382 19.06 6.46 5.52
N SER A 383 19.19 5.89 4.31
CA SER A 383 20.42 5.24 3.87
C SER A 383 21.40 6.23 3.24
N VAL A 384 22.69 5.94 3.42
CA VAL A 384 23.76 6.68 2.77
C VAL A 384 24.63 5.73 1.97
N ILE A 385 24.83 6.04 0.68
CA ILE A 385 25.72 5.29 -0.21
C ILE A 385 26.94 6.17 -0.51
N PRO A 386 28.17 5.73 -0.12
CA PRO A 386 29.37 6.54 -0.27
C PRO A 386 29.80 6.71 -1.74
N GLU A 387 30.60 7.73 -2.00
CA GLU A 387 31.03 8.11 -3.35
C GLU A 387 31.75 6.99 -4.14
N ASN A 388 31.55 7.00 -5.46
CA ASN A 388 32.19 6.11 -6.43
C ASN A 388 31.90 4.61 -6.28
N VAL A 389 30.87 4.24 -5.52
CA VAL A 389 30.43 2.85 -5.34
C VAL A 389 29.58 2.40 -6.52
N LYS A 390 29.72 1.11 -6.88
CA LYS A 390 28.93 0.45 -7.93
C LYS A 390 28.08 -0.67 -7.32
N VAL A 391 26.78 -0.68 -7.63
CA VAL A 391 25.81 -1.62 -7.05
C VAL A 391 25.12 -2.42 -8.16
N GLY A 392 25.16 -3.74 -8.03
CA GLY A 392 24.53 -4.67 -8.96
C GLY A 392 23.01 -4.81 -8.76
N LYS A 393 22.37 -5.53 -9.67
CA LYS A 393 20.91 -5.78 -9.67
C LYS A 393 20.49 -6.78 -8.59
N ASN A 394 19.22 -6.77 -8.23
CA ASN A 394 18.63 -7.61 -7.16
C ASN A 394 19.29 -7.43 -5.80
N THR A 395 19.76 -6.22 -5.51
CA THR A 395 20.44 -5.89 -4.24
C THR A 395 19.51 -5.14 -3.30
N ALA A 396 19.79 -5.25 -2.01
CA ALA A 396 19.13 -4.47 -0.98
C ALA A 396 20.16 -3.80 -0.07
N ILE A 397 19.97 -2.50 0.16
CA ILE A 397 20.85 -1.74 1.05
C ILE A 397 19.95 -0.98 2.05
N SER A 398 20.31 -1.01 3.33
CA SER A 398 19.66 -0.21 4.37
C SER A 398 20.66 0.27 5.40
N GLY A 399 20.56 1.55 5.78
CA GLY A 399 21.38 2.22 6.77
C GLY A 399 22.56 2.98 6.20
N VAL A 400 23.35 3.58 7.09
CA VAL A 400 24.53 4.39 6.72
C VAL A 400 25.68 3.46 6.37
N THR A 401 26.01 3.35 5.07
CA THR A 401 27.13 2.54 4.59
C THR A 401 28.38 3.37 4.39
N VAL A 402 29.54 2.73 4.45
CA VAL A 402 30.87 3.34 4.27
C VAL A 402 31.64 2.57 3.19
N LYS A 403 32.73 3.13 2.66
CA LYS A 403 33.49 2.51 1.56
C LYS A 403 33.99 1.09 1.87
N GLU A 404 34.28 0.82 3.11
CA GLU A 404 34.75 -0.49 3.60
C GLU A 404 33.68 -1.60 3.49
N ASP A 405 32.40 -1.23 3.36
CA ASP A 405 31.31 -2.19 3.14
C ASP A 405 31.25 -2.71 1.70
N TYR A 406 32.02 -2.08 0.80
CA TYR A 406 32.02 -2.38 -0.63
C TYR A 406 33.41 -2.87 -1.09
N PRO A 407 33.65 -4.20 -1.11
CA PRO A 407 34.90 -4.74 -1.60
C PRO A 407 35.21 -4.22 -3.01
N ASP A 408 36.41 -3.67 -3.20
CA ASP A 408 36.82 -3.05 -4.46
C ASP A 408 35.88 -1.94 -4.98
N GLY A 409 35.09 -1.33 -4.10
CA GLY A 409 34.09 -0.32 -4.45
C GLY A 409 32.83 -0.88 -5.14
N VAL A 410 32.58 -2.18 -5.04
CA VAL A 410 31.47 -2.85 -5.74
C VAL A 410 30.64 -3.70 -4.79
N LEU A 411 29.32 -3.56 -4.87
CA LEU A 411 28.36 -4.54 -4.34
C LEU A 411 27.84 -5.37 -5.52
N ALA A 412 28.19 -6.63 -5.56
CA ALA A 412 27.78 -7.52 -6.65
C ALA A 412 26.27 -7.75 -6.69
N GLY A 413 25.75 -8.16 -7.86
CA GLY A 413 24.34 -8.53 -8.02
C GLY A 413 23.90 -9.61 -7.03
N GLY A 414 22.73 -9.45 -6.42
CA GLY A 414 22.17 -10.39 -5.42
C GLY A 414 22.72 -10.22 -4.00
N GLU A 415 23.68 -9.34 -3.76
CA GLU A 415 24.21 -9.06 -2.42
C GLU A 415 23.30 -8.15 -1.60
N VAL A 416 23.51 -8.12 -0.28
CA VAL A 416 22.72 -7.32 0.65
C VAL A 416 23.62 -6.67 1.69
N ILE A 417 23.40 -5.39 1.95
CA ILE A 417 23.97 -4.67 3.10
C ILE A 417 22.80 -4.13 3.92
N ILE A 418 22.52 -4.76 5.05
CA ILE A 418 21.56 -4.25 6.03
C ILE A 418 22.35 -3.93 7.29
N LYS A 419 22.65 -2.65 7.48
CA LYS A 419 23.14 -2.17 8.77
C LYS A 419 21.90 -1.98 9.63
N ALA A 420 21.71 -2.90 10.58
CA ALA A 420 20.83 -2.64 11.71
C ALA A 420 21.30 -1.28 12.24
N GLY A 421 20.51 -0.28 11.99
CA GLY A 421 20.87 1.06 12.43
C GLY A 421 21.13 0.98 13.90
N ASP A 422 22.07 1.77 14.38
CA ASP A 422 22.15 2.20 15.78
C ASP A 422 20.87 2.98 16.15
N ARG A 423 19.72 2.42 15.80
CA ARG A 423 18.40 2.83 16.21
C ARG A 423 18.10 2.04 17.47
N LYS A 424 18.70 2.53 18.56
CA LYS A 424 18.27 2.23 19.91
C LYS A 424 16.96 2.94 20.20
#